data_faf1e36204cfa872fb53bbd95e98c314
#
_entry.id   faf1e36204cfa872fb53bbd95e98c314
#
_cell.length_a   1.000
_cell.length_b   1.000
_cell.length_c   1.000
_cell.angle_alpha   90.00
_cell.angle_beta   90.00
_cell.angle_gamma   90.00
#
_symmetry.space_group_name_H-M   'P 1'
#
loop_
_entity.id
_entity.type
_entity.pdbx_description
1 polymer ?
#
loop_
_entity_poly.entity_id
_entity_poly.type
_entity_poly.pdbx_seq_one_letter_code
_entity_poly.pdbx_strand_id
1 'polypeptide(L)'
;MSFRNAWIITQKEFSIIRLRKTQIYFYIVIPLLLSIGLPLLVWHVINGQSIRATSIHYIAVSGLMNAFEFFFVIVAVVLSSYTAAYSIVGEKIQKSLEPLLSTPISDGEIILGKALSAFIPSFLAVILGNSIYMTLMDKVTYHLLGYSYYPTLGTIIVLLLLVPVSIILSIEISTMSSSRVTDPRSAYQLSMIGFIPFFIVYILTEISVITLTSTTLLIISVIVAAADVAMYPLVIRTFSRERILTSWK
;
A
#
# COMPACT_ATOMS: atom_id res chain seq x y z
N MET A 1 -15.47 -1.88 -22.25
CA MET A 1 -15.41 -2.06 -20.76
C MET A 1 -16.50 -1.23 -20.12
N SER A 2 -17.38 -1.84 -19.32
CA SER A 2 -18.43 -1.15 -18.56
C SER A 2 -17.98 -1.01 -17.09
N PHE A 3 -17.79 0.22 -16.65
CA PHE A 3 -17.46 0.50 -15.24
C PHE A 3 -18.50 -0.07 -14.26
N ARG A 4 -19.76 -0.15 -14.70
CA ARG A 4 -20.86 -0.74 -13.92
C ARG A 4 -20.58 -2.20 -13.54
N ASN A 5 -20.08 -3.00 -14.47
CA ASN A 5 -19.76 -4.41 -14.22
C ASN A 5 -18.59 -4.56 -13.23
N ALA A 6 -17.54 -3.76 -13.41
CA ALA A 6 -16.41 -3.74 -12.48
C ALA A 6 -16.86 -3.33 -11.05
N TRP A 7 -17.77 -2.36 -10.94
CA TRP A 7 -18.29 -1.91 -9.65
C TRP A 7 -19.13 -2.99 -8.94
N ILE A 8 -19.93 -3.76 -9.67
CA ILE A 8 -20.68 -4.91 -9.11
C ILE A 8 -19.70 -5.92 -8.49
N ILE A 9 -18.62 -6.22 -9.17
CA ILE A 9 -17.57 -7.12 -8.65
C ILE A 9 -16.93 -6.51 -7.39
N THR A 10 -16.62 -5.22 -7.40
CA THR A 10 -16.07 -4.51 -6.24
C THR A 10 -17.00 -4.61 -5.03
N GLN A 11 -18.31 -4.42 -5.21
CA GLN A 11 -19.29 -4.54 -4.13
C GLN A 11 -19.38 -5.97 -3.57
N LYS A 12 -19.31 -6.98 -4.44
CA LYS A 12 -19.23 -8.40 -4.02
C LYS A 12 -18.00 -8.62 -3.13
N GLU A 13 -16.84 -8.17 -3.58
CA GLU A 13 -15.58 -8.32 -2.83
C GLU A 13 -15.64 -7.58 -1.47
N PHE A 14 -16.20 -6.38 -1.41
CA PHE A 14 -16.41 -5.67 -0.14
C PHE A 14 -17.29 -6.44 0.84
N SER A 15 -18.32 -7.11 0.34
CA SER A 15 -19.17 -7.97 1.18
C SER A 15 -18.37 -9.14 1.74
N ILE A 16 -17.48 -9.74 0.96
CA ILE A 16 -16.57 -10.81 1.40
C ILE A 16 -15.56 -10.29 2.43
N ILE A 17 -14.95 -9.11 2.19
CA ILE A 17 -14.01 -8.48 3.12
C ILE A 17 -14.68 -8.24 4.48
N ARG A 18 -15.93 -7.75 4.50
CA ARG A 18 -16.69 -7.52 5.75
C ARG A 18 -16.89 -8.79 6.57
N LEU A 19 -17.01 -9.93 5.94
CA LEU A 19 -17.16 -11.23 6.63
C LEU A 19 -15.83 -11.75 7.20
N ARG A 20 -14.71 -11.30 6.67
CA ARG A 20 -13.36 -11.71 7.10
C ARG A 20 -12.82 -10.77 8.17
N LYS A 21 -13.15 -11.05 9.45
CA LYS A 21 -12.70 -10.23 10.59
C LYS A 21 -11.19 -9.98 10.59
N THR A 22 -10.37 -10.97 10.28
CA THR A 22 -8.92 -10.85 10.20
C THR A 22 -8.48 -9.76 9.22
N GLN A 23 -9.14 -9.63 8.08
CA GLN A 23 -8.82 -8.63 7.08
C GLN A 23 -9.17 -7.22 7.55
N ILE A 24 -10.31 -7.06 8.24
CA ILE A 24 -10.70 -5.77 8.84
C ILE A 24 -9.70 -5.35 9.91
N TYR A 25 -9.30 -6.28 10.80
CA TYR A 25 -8.27 -6.00 11.80
C TYR A 25 -6.96 -5.54 11.15
N PHE A 26 -6.56 -6.14 10.03
CA PHE A 26 -5.35 -5.77 9.31
C PHE A 26 -5.40 -4.31 8.82
N TYR A 27 -6.54 -3.87 8.27
CA TYR A 27 -6.75 -2.49 7.82
C TYR A 27 -6.79 -1.46 8.94
N ILE A 28 -7.19 -1.85 10.14
CA ILE A 28 -7.30 -0.94 11.28
C ILE A 28 -6.03 -0.95 12.12
N VAL A 29 -5.56 -2.14 12.50
CA VAL A 29 -4.49 -2.29 13.50
C VAL A 29 -3.15 -1.82 12.95
N ILE A 30 -2.78 -2.19 11.72
CA ILE A 30 -1.47 -1.85 11.17
C ILE A 30 -1.28 -0.32 11.01
N PRO A 31 -2.18 0.42 10.33
CA PRO A 31 -2.02 1.86 10.22
C PRO A 31 -2.08 2.55 11.60
N LEU A 32 -2.96 2.11 12.49
CA LEU A 32 -3.10 2.67 13.84
C LEU A 32 -1.85 2.44 14.70
N LEU A 33 -1.28 1.25 14.65
CA LEU A 33 -0.07 0.91 15.39
C LEU A 33 1.08 1.82 14.97
N LEU A 34 1.26 2.05 13.67
CA LEU A 34 2.29 2.97 13.17
C LEU A 34 1.96 4.43 13.48
N SER A 35 0.70 4.83 13.33
CA SER A 35 0.27 6.21 13.59
C SER A 35 0.50 6.65 15.04
N ILE A 36 0.42 5.72 15.98
CA ILE A 36 0.67 5.99 17.40
C ILE A 36 2.10 5.63 17.79
N GLY A 37 2.59 4.48 17.33
CA GLY A 37 3.89 3.95 17.71
C GLY A 37 5.05 4.82 17.26
N LEU A 38 5.04 5.32 16.03
CA LEU A 38 6.12 6.15 15.51
C LEU A 38 6.26 7.49 16.26
N PRO A 39 5.17 8.28 16.50
CA PRO A 39 5.26 9.47 17.34
C PRO A 39 5.72 9.19 18.77
N LEU A 40 5.32 8.08 19.36
CA LEU A 40 5.78 7.67 20.69
C LEU A 40 7.28 7.36 20.70
N LEU A 41 7.81 6.74 19.66
CA LEU A 41 9.26 6.53 19.53
C LEU A 41 10.01 7.85 19.44
N VAL A 42 9.54 8.80 18.64
CA VAL A 42 10.15 10.14 18.54
C VAL A 42 10.07 10.85 19.88
N TRP A 43 8.94 10.81 20.56
CA TRP A 43 8.78 11.40 21.90
C TRP A 43 9.78 10.81 22.91
N HIS A 44 9.98 9.48 22.89
CA HIS A 44 10.95 8.82 23.76
C HIS A 44 12.39 9.24 23.47
N VAL A 45 12.76 9.36 22.19
CA VAL A 45 14.09 9.81 21.78
C VAL A 45 14.33 11.27 22.20
N ILE A 46 13.34 12.13 22.02
CA ILE A 46 13.43 13.56 22.40
C ILE A 46 13.60 13.73 23.91
N ASN A 47 12.81 13.01 24.70
CA ASN A 47 12.84 13.14 26.17
C ASN A 47 13.99 12.35 26.82
N GLY A 48 14.47 11.28 26.20
CA GLY A 48 15.54 10.43 26.73
C GLY A 48 16.95 11.03 26.56
N GLN A 49 17.12 11.91 25.64
CA GLN A 49 18.35 12.67 25.45
C GLN A 49 18.12 14.12 25.90
N SER A 50 19.05 14.70 26.69
CA SER A 50 19.01 16.12 27.02
C SER A 50 19.33 16.95 25.76
N ILE A 51 18.43 16.91 24.79
CA ILE A 51 18.59 17.52 23.47
C ILE A 51 18.42 19.03 23.64
N ARG A 52 19.54 19.75 23.77
CA ARG A 52 19.54 21.21 23.62
C ARG A 52 19.20 21.53 22.17
N ALA A 53 18.26 22.44 21.95
CA ALA A 53 17.81 22.89 20.64
C ALA A 53 18.98 23.49 19.81
N THR A 54 19.66 22.64 19.06
CA THR A 54 20.71 23.00 18.12
C THR A 54 20.17 22.76 16.69
N SER A 55 20.60 23.53 15.71
CA SER A 55 20.19 23.41 14.30
C SER A 55 20.34 21.97 13.74
N ILE A 56 21.32 21.22 14.23
CA ILE A 56 21.57 19.82 13.86
C ILE A 56 20.40 18.93 14.29
N HIS A 57 19.78 19.20 15.43
CA HIS A 57 18.63 18.41 15.92
C HIS A 57 17.37 18.65 15.10
N TYR A 58 17.13 19.85 14.58
CA TYR A 58 16.01 20.12 13.69
C TYR A 58 16.09 19.31 12.40
N ILE A 59 17.26 19.25 11.78
CA ILE A 59 17.48 18.48 10.54
C ILE A 59 17.29 16.97 10.80
N ALA A 60 17.83 16.47 11.91
CA ALA A 60 17.70 15.06 12.27
C ALA A 60 16.23 14.67 12.56
N VAL A 61 15.50 15.48 13.32
CA VAL A 61 14.09 15.23 13.64
C VAL A 61 13.22 15.30 12.39
N SER A 62 13.38 16.31 11.53
CA SER A 62 12.61 16.41 10.28
C SER A 62 12.94 15.28 9.30
N GLY A 63 14.19 14.83 9.25
CA GLY A 63 14.59 13.64 8.49
C GLY A 63 13.87 12.37 8.95
N LEU A 64 13.84 12.12 10.26
CA LEU A 64 13.11 11.00 10.86
C LEU A 64 11.60 11.10 10.60
N MET A 65 11.02 12.30 10.70
CA MET A 65 9.60 12.52 10.43
C MET A 65 9.25 12.11 8.99
N ASN A 66 10.04 12.55 8.01
CA ASN A 66 9.83 12.19 6.61
C ASN A 66 10.08 10.71 6.33
N ALA A 67 11.07 10.09 6.95
CA ALA A 67 11.34 8.68 6.84
C ALA A 67 10.19 7.83 7.42
N PHE A 68 9.67 8.22 8.58
CA PHE A 68 8.53 7.55 9.19
C PHE A 68 7.22 7.73 8.40
N GLU A 69 7.04 8.88 7.75
CA GLU A 69 5.93 9.09 6.83
C GLU A 69 5.99 8.13 5.63
N PHE A 70 7.18 7.85 5.12
CA PHE A 70 7.37 6.88 4.04
C PHE A 70 6.93 5.44 4.41
N PHE A 71 6.88 5.09 5.69
CA PHE A 71 6.31 3.82 6.14
C PHE A 71 4.86 3.62 5.71
N PHE A 72 4.08 4.69 5.55
CA PHE A 72 2.70 4.58 5.09
C PHE A 72 2.60 4.14 3.63
N VAL A 73 3.63 4.39 2.80
CA VAL A 73 3.75 3.80 1.46
C VAL A 73 3.92 2.28 1.57
N ILE A 74 4.79 1.84 2.47
CA ILE A 74 5.02 0.41 2.73
C ILE A 74 3.74 -0.27 3.23
N VAL A 75 3.03 0.35 4.17
CA VAL A 75 1.74 -0.15 4.66
C VAL A 75 0.72 -0.26 3.53
N ALA A 76 0.65 0.74 2.64
CA ALA A 76 -0.23 0.71 1.48
C ALA A 76 0.01 -0.53 0.60
N VAL A 77 1.29 -0.81 0.30
CA VAL A 77 1.72 -1.99 -0.46
C VAL A 77 1.34 -3.29 0.25
N VAL A 78 1.58 -3.39 1.56
CA VAL A 78 1.28 -4.58 2.35
C VAL A 78 -0.22 -4.86 2.40
N LEU A 79 -1.05 -3.86 2.67
CA LEU A 79 -2.50 -4.00 2.77
C LEU A 79 -3.13 -4.38 1.42
N SER A 80 -2.70 -3.73 0.34
CA SER A 80 -3.21 -4.00 -1.00
C SER A 80 -2.76 -5.36 -1.53
N SER A 81 -1.50 -5.76 -1.29
CA SER A 81 -0.99 -7.09 -1.63
C SER A 81 -1.79 -8.20 -0.95
N TYR A 82 -2.06 -8.05 0.35
CA TYR A 82 -2.83 -9.02 1.12
C TYR A 82 -4.22 -9.22 0.52
N THR A 83 -4.92 -8.13 0.24
CA THR A 83 -6.29 -8.19 -0.28
C THR A 83 -6.33 -8.74 -1.70
N ALA A 84 -5.46 -8.27 -2.59
CA ALA A 84 -5.41 -8.74 -3.97
C ALA A 84 -5.07 -10.24 -4.05
N ALA A 85 -4.09 -10.70 -3.27
CA ALA A 85 -3.71 -12.11 -3.23
C ALA A 85 -4.87 -13.00 -2.77
N TYR A 86 -5.57 -12.62 -1.70
CA TYR A 86 -6.69 -13.38 -1.17
C TYR A 86 -7.96 -13.32 -2.03
N SER A 87 -8.20 -12.24 -2.78
CA SER A 87 -9.34 -12.11 -3.68
C SER A 87 -9.29 -13.13 -4.82
N ILE A 88 -8.11 -13.35 -5.41
CA ILE A 88 -7.97 -14.27 -6.55
C ILE A 88 -7.90 -15.72 -6.10
N VAL A 89 -7.02 -16.04 -5.14
CA VAL A 89 -6.84 -17.42 -4.69
C VAL A 89 -8.05 -17.92 -3.90
N GLY A 90 -8.73 -17.00 -3.18
CA GLY A 90 -9.97 -17.35 -2.48
C GLY A 90 -11.06 -17.88 -3.41
N GLU A 91 -11.22 -17.30 -4.59
CA GLU A 91 -12.17 -17.80 -5.59
C GLU A 91 -11.72 -19.13 -6.23
N LYS A 92 -10.40 -19.33 -6.40
CA LYS A 92 -9.88 -20.63 -6.84
C LYS A 92 -10.27 -21.73 -5.86
N ILE A 93 -10.02 -21.56 -4.57
CA ILE A 93 -10.30 -22.56 -3.54
C ILE A 93 -11.80 -22.83 -3.43
N GLN A 94 -12.62 -21.78 -3.51
CA GLN A 94 -14.09 -21.92 -3.42
C GLN A 94 -14.72 -22.45 -4.70
N LYS A 95 -13.93 -22.73 -5.76
CA LYS A 95 -14.42 -23.13 -7.09
C LYS A 95 -15.46 -22.16 -7.68
N SER A 96 -15.44 -20.91 -7.23
CA SER A 96 -16.35 -19.85 -7.69
C SER A 96 -15.78 -19.07 -8.89
N LEU A 97 -14.55 -19.38 -9.29
CA LEU A 97 -13.91 -18.74 -10.44
C LEU A 97 -14.54 -19.21 -11.76
N GLU A 98 -14.89 -20.51 -11.89
CA GLU A 98 -15.53 -21.05 -13.11
C GLU A 98 -16.88 -20.39 -13.42
N PRO A 99 -17.83 -20.28 -12.47
CA PRO A 99 -19.06 -19.53 -12.69
C PRO A 99 -18.83 -18.05 -13.02
N LEU A 100 -17.82 -17.42 -12.43
CA LEU A 100 -17.49 -16.04 -12.74
C LEU A 100 -16.99 -15.88 -14.19
N LEU A 101 -16.12 -16.79 -14.64
CA LEU A 101 -15.57 -16.78 -15.99
C LEU A 101 -16.61 -17.17 -17.07
N SER A 102 -17.69 -17.85 -16.71
CA SER A 102 -18.81 -18.17 -17.62
C SER A 102 -19.76 -16.99 -17.84
N THR A 103 -19.64 -15.91 -17.06
CA THR A 103 -20.44 -14.70 -17.25
C THR A 103 -19.98 -13.90 -18.48
N PRO A 104 -20.85 -13.07 -19.09
CA PRO A 104 -20.49 -12.22 -20.23
C PRO A 104 -19.66 -10.98 -19.85
N ILE A 105 -18.97 -11.01 -18.70
CA ILE A 105 -18.12 -9.93 -18.18
C ILE A 105 -16.71 -10.10 -18.77
N SER A 106 -16.07 -9.05 -19.26
CA SER A 106 -14.71 -9.11 -19.81
C SER A 106 -13.66 -9.33 -18.71
N ASP A 107 -12.53 -9.97 -19.07
CA ASP A 107 -11.42 -10.21 -18.12
C ASP A 107 -10.90 -8.92 -17.51
N GLY A 108 -10.82 -7.84 -18.29
CA GLY A 108 -10.42 -6.53 -17.80
C GLY A 108 -11.40 -5.91 -16.81
N GLU A 109 -12.72 -6.17 -16.94
CA GLU A 109 -13.72 -5.72 -15.95
C GLU A 109 -13.59 -6.50 -14.64
N ILE A 110 -13.23 -7.78 -14.70
CA ILE A 110 -12.97 -8.61 -13.53
C ILE A 110 -11.72 -8.12 -12.80
N ILE A 111 -10.62 -7.92 -13.53
CA ILE A 111 -9.36 -7.40 -12.96
C ILE A 111 -9.59 -6.03 -12.33
N LEU A 112 -10.25 -5.12 -13.02
CA LEU A 112 -10.54 -3.78 -12.52
C LEU A 112 -11.40 -3.83 -11.25
N GLY A 113 -12.44 -4.66 -11.21
CA GLY A 113 -13.30 -4.79 -10.03
C GLY A 113 -12.55 -5.32 -8.81
N LYS A 114 -11.69 -6.32 -9.01
CA LYS A 114 -10.82 -6.86 -7.96
C LYS A 114 -9.73 -5.85 -7.53
N ALA A 115 -9.15 -5.13 -8.48
CA ALA A 115 -8.18 -4.07 -8.18
C ALA A 115 -8.81 -2.96 -7.33
N LEU A 116 -10.01 -2.48 -7.68
CA LEU A 116 -10.73 -1.47 -6.90
C LEU A 116 -11.07 -1.96 -5.49
N SER A 117 -11.39 -3.23 -5.32
CA SER A 117 -11.71 -3.80 -4.01
C SER A 117 -10.50 -3.87 -3.08
N ALA A 118 -9.29 -3.95 -3.61
CA ALA A 118 -8.04 -3.87 -2.84
C ALA A 118 -7.56 -2.42 -2.68
N PHE A 119 -7.72 -1.59 -3.72
CA PHE A 119 -7.27 -0.20 -3.74
C PHE A 119 -8.00 0.66 -2.71
N ILE A 120 -9.34 0.68 -2.77
CA ILE A 120 -10.15 1.61 -1.99
C ILE A 120 -9.92 1.45 -0.48
N PRO A 121 -10.04 0.24 0.13
CA PRO A 121 -9.86 0.11 1.56
C PRO A 121 -8.40 0.34 1.99
N SER A 122 -7.41 -0.06 1.19
CA SER A 122 -5.99 0.20 1.48
C SER A 122 -5.69 1.70 1.48
N PHE A 123 -6.16 2.41 0.47
CA PHE A 123 -5.96 3.85 0.35
C PHE A 123 -6.62 4.63 1.49
N LEU A 124 -7.87 4.29 1.83
CA LEU A 124 -8.59 4.91 2.95
C LEU A 124 -7.90 4.63 4.29
N ALA A 125 -7.47 3.40 4.53
CA ALA A 125 -6.76 3.02 5.76
C ALA A 125 -5.46 3.82 5.93
N VAL A 126 -4.70 4.00 4.84
CA VAL A 126 -3.46 4.76 4.83
C VAL A 126 -3.71 6.25 5.04
N ILE A 127 -4.69 6.84 4.36
CA ILE A 127 -5.03 8.26 4.56
C ILE A 127 -5.43 8.52 6.01
N LEU A 128 -6.29 7.69 6.58
CA LEU A 128 -6.72 7.84 7.97
C LEU A 128 -5.55 7.64 8.94
N GLY A 129 -4.74 6.62 8.73
CA GLY A 129 -3.56 6.36 9.56
C GLY A 129 -2.55 7.50 9.48
N ASN A 130 -2.21 7.97 8.28
CA ASN A 130 -1.27 9.07 8.10
C ASN A 130 -1.82 10.38 8.69
N SER A 131 -3.13 10.66 8.59
CA SER A 131 -3.73 11.84 9.21
C SER A 131 -3.60 11.83 10.74
N ILE A 132 -3.80 10.67 11.38
CA ILE A 132 -3.57 10.49 12.81
C ILE A 132 -2.07 10.67 13.14
N TYR A 133 -1.18 10.07 12.34
CA TYR A 133 0.26 10.21 12.49
C TYR A 133 0.68 11.68 12.46
N MET A 134 0.28 12.44 11.44
CA MET A 134 0.60 13.87 11.30
C MET A 134 0.19 14.67 12.53
N THR A 135 -1.07 14.48 12.98
CA THR A 135 -1.60 15.22 14.15
C THR A 135 -0.88 14.89 15.45
N LEU A 136 -0.51 13.63 15.65
CA LEU A 136 0.23 13.20 16.84
C LEU A 136 1.69 13.66 16.77
N MET A 137 2.32 13.55 15.60
CA MET A 137 3.69 13.97 15.40
C MET A 137 3.87 15.46 15.62
N ASP A 138 2.97 16.29 15.07
CA ASP A 138 2.98 17.73 15.32
C ASP A 138 2.87 18.06 16.81
N LYS A 139 2.00 17.40 17.56
CA LYS A 139 1.89 17.61 19.01
C LYS A 139 3.18 17.25 19.75
N VAL A 140 3.84 16.17 19.36
CA VAL A 140 5.10 15.72 19.97
C VAL A 140 6.25 16.68 19.64
N THR A 141 6.33 17.17 18.42
CA THR A 141 7.46 17.98 17.95
C THR A 141 7.25 19.48 18.11
N TYR A 142 6.02 19.95 18.40
CA TYR A 142 5.71 21.38 18.54
C TYR A 142 6.60 22.11 19.53
N HIS A 143 6.91 21.50 20.67
CA HIS A 143 7.80 22.11 21.69
C HIS A 143 9.23 22.30 21.21
N LEU A 144 9.68 21.51 20.23
CA LEU A 144 11.02 21.64 19.63
C LEU A 144 11.06 22.57 18.46
N LEU A 145 10.05 22.44 17.55
CA LEU A 145 10.02 23.17 16.28
C LEU A 145 9.42 24.58 16.43
N GLY A 146 8.51 24.77 17.40
CA GLY A 146 7.78 26.03 17.59
C GLY A 146 6.66 26.28 16.56
N TYR A 147 6.45 25.33 15.63
CA TYR A 147 5.40 25.39 14.60
C TYR A 147 4.93 23.99 14.24
N SER A 148 3.75 23.87 13.59
CA SER A 148 3.27 22.63 13.02
C SER A 148 4.04 22.30 11.75
N TYR A 149 4.66 21.12 11.70
CA TYR A 149 5.45 20.67 10.56
C TYR A 149 4.58 20.17 9.41
N TYR A 150 3.51 19.46 9.71
CA TYR A 150 2.58 18.88 8.75
C TYR A 150 1.36 19.77 8.44
N PRO A 151 0.77 19.67 7.24
CA PRO A 151 1.23 18.88 6.09
C PRO A 151 2.35 19.59 5.31
N THR A 152 3.34 18.84 4.86
CA THR A 152 4.39 19.33 3.95
C THR A 152 4.00 19.06 2.49
N LEU A 153 4.70 19.71 1.55
CA LEU A 153 4.54 19.39 0.13
C LEU A 153 4.94 17.93 -0.16
N GLY A 154 5.92 17.39 0.58
CA GLY A 154 6.30 15.98 0.54
C GLY A 154 5.15 15.07 0.92
N THR A 155 4.44 15.38 2.00
CA THR A 155 3.25 14.64 2.46
C THR A 155 2.15 14.57 1.39
N ILE A 156 1.90 15.69 0.72
CA ILE A 156 0.88 15.74 -0.35
C ILE A 156 1.30 14.82 -1.51
N ILE A 157 2.58 14.85 -1.90
CA ILE A 157 3.11 13.97 -2.95
C ILE A 157 3.02 12.50 -2.53
N VAL A 158 3.40 12.18 -1.29
CA VAL A 158 3.31 10.80 -0.78
C VAL A 158 1.86 10.31 -0.84
N LEU A 159 0.91 11.06 -0.28
CA LEU A 159 -0.48 10.61 -0.16
C LEU A 159 -1.23 10.59 -1.49
N LEU A 160 -1.02 11.58 -2.35
CA LEU A 160 -1.82 11.74 -3.58
C LEU A 160 -1.17 11.15 -4.83
N LEU A 161 0.15 10.95 -4.82
CA LEU A 161 0.86 10.38 -5.97
C LEU A 161 1.51 9.04 -5.62
N LEU A 162 2.40 9.00 -4.65
CA LEU A 162 3.21 7.82 -4.40
C LEU A 162 2.38 6.65 -3.84
N VAL A 163 1.50 6.89 -2.88
CA VAL A 163 0.64 5.85 -2.29
C VAL A 163 -0.29 5.22 -3.34
N PRO A 164 -1.04 5.97 -4.17
CA PRO A 164 -1.90 5.38 -5.19
C PRO A 164 -1.14 4.51 -6.21
N VAL A 165 -0.03 4.99 -6.76
CA VAL A 165 0.75 4.21 -7.72
C VAL A 165 1.39 2.98 -7.06
N SER A 166 1.87 3.09 -5.82
CA SER A 166 2.42 1.95 -5.08
C SER A 166 1.37 0.86 -4.80
N ILE A 167 0.13 1.25 -4.52
CA ILE A 167 -1.01 0.33 -4.38
C ILE A 167 -1.28 -0.39 -5.71
N ILE A 168 -1.27 0.33 -6.83
CA ILE A 168 -1.51 -0.26 -8.16
C ILE A 168 -0.42 -1.28 -8.47
N LEU A 169 0.85 -0.92 -8.33
CA LEU A 169 1.99 -1.83 -8.53
C LEU A 169 1.86 -3.10 -7.68
N SER A 170 1.51 -2.92 -6.43
CA SER A 170 1.32 -4.02 -5.49
C SER A 170 0.19 -4.98 -5.92
N ILE A 171 -0.93 -4.44 -6.38
CA ILE A 171 -2.06 -5.22 -6.89
C ILE A 171 -1.67 -5.97 -8.16
N GLU A 172 -0.93 -5.36 -9.06
CA GLU A 172 -0.44 -5.98 -10.29
C GLU A 172 0.47 -7.18 -9.99
N ILE A 173 1.47 -7.00 -9.13
CA ILE A 173 2.37 -8.07 -8.67
C ILE A 173 1.57 -9.18 -7.99
N SER A 174 0.60 -8.83 -7.12
CA SER A 174 -0.23 -9.79 -6.42
C SER A 174 -1.13 -10.58 -7.36
N THR A 175 -1.69 -9.94 -8.38
CA THR A 175 -2.51 -10.59 -9.40
C THR A 175 -1.69 -11.59 -10.20
N MET A 176 -0.48 -11.23 -10.63
CA MET A 176 0.44 -12.11 -11.34
C MET A 176 0.89 -13.29 -10.47
N SER A 177 1.23 -13.05 -9.23
CA SER A 177 1.66 -14.08 -8.28
C SER A 177 0.53 -15.06 -7.96
N SER A 178 -0.66 -14.55 -7.70
CA SER A 178 -1.86 -15.33 -7.36
C SER A 178 -2.37 -16.20 -8.50
N SER A 179 -2.08 -15.83 -9.75
CA SER A 179 -2.43 -16.65 -10.91
C SER A 179 -1.65 -17.97 -10.96
N ARG A 180 -0.45 -18.01 -10.37
CA ARG A 180 0.51 -19.13 -10.45
C ARG A 180 0.45 -20.10 -9.26
N VAL A 181 -0.24 -19.75 -8.19
CA VAL A 181 -0.30 -20.53 -6.96
C VAL A 181 -1.75 -20.87 -6.59
N THR A 182 -1.90 -21.96 -5.85
CA THR A 182 -3.21 -22.48 -5.39
C THR A 182 -3.45 -22.25 -3.90
N ASP A 183 -2.40 -21.87 -3.14
CA ASP A 183 -2.47 -21.61 -1.70
C ASP A 183 -2.39 -20.11 -1.40
N PRO A 184 -3.33 -19.55 -0.57
CA PRO A 184 -3.35 -18.12 -0.25
C PRO A 184 -2.09 -17.62 0.45
N ARG A 185 -1.46 -18.45 1.29
CA ARG A 185 -0.22 -18.06 1.99
C ARG A 185 0.91 -17.88 1.01
N SER A 186 1.08 -18.82 0.10
CA SER A 186 2.10 -18.74 -0.95
C SER A 186 1.85 -17.56 -1.89
N ALA A 187 0.59 -17.27 -2.24
CA ALA A 187 0.24 -16.11 -3.04
C ALA A 187 0.63 -14.80 -2.35
N TYR A 188 0.33 -14.67 -1.07
CA TYR A 188 0.70 -13.50 -0.29
C TYR A 188 2.22 -13.35 -0.15
N GLN A 189 2.95 -14.42 0.15
CA GLN A 189 4.41 -14.40 0.25
C GLN A 189 5.07 -13.95 -1.05
N LEU A 190 4.61 -14.46 -2.20
CA LEU A 190 5.12 -14.02 -3.50
C LEU A 190 4.75 -12.57 -3.81
N SER A 191 3.58 -12.13 -3.38
CA SER A 191 3.15 -10.73 -3.55
C SER A 191 4.00 -9.75 -2.74
N MET A 192 4.63 -10.21 -1.64
CA MET A 192 5.56 -9.41 -0.86
C MET A 192 6.83 -9.00 -1.62
N ILE A 193 7.11 -9.59 -2.79
CA ILE A 193 8.19 -9.12 -3.67
C ILE A 193 7.98 -7.65 -4.03
N GLY A 194 6.72 -7.20 -4.18
CA GLY A 194 6.39 -5.80 -4.42
C GLY A 194 6.75 -4.83 -3.30
N PHE A 195 6.93 -5.32 -2.09
CA PHE A 195 7.38 -4.55 -0.94
C PHE A 195 8.89 -4.21 -1.00
N ILE A 196 9.71 -5.09 -1.59
CA ILE A 196 11.17 -4.99 -1.55
C ILE A 196 11.71 -3.65 -2.05
N PRO A 197 11.32 -3.12 -3.22
CA PRO A 197 11.87 -1.85 -3.71
C PRO A 197 11.57 -0.68 -2.76
N PHE A 198 10.39 -0.62 -2.15
CA PHE A 198 10.06 0.43 -1.18
C PHE A 198 10.86 0.30 0.11
N PHE A 199 11.08 -0.92 0.57
CA PHE A 199 11.90 -1.18 1.75
C PHE A 199 13.39 -0.84 1.51
N ILE A 200 13.92 -1.09 0.31
CA ILE A 200 15.25 -0.65 -0.07
C ILE A 200 15.36 0.86 -0.05
N VAL A 201 14.39 1.59 -0.63
CA VAL A 201 14.35 3.06 -0.59
C VAL A 201 14.34 3.56 0.86
N TYR A 202 13.53 2.93 1.71
CA TYR A 202 13.50 3.27 3.13
C TYR A 202 14.87 3.10 3.81
N ILE A 203 15.54 1.95 3.63
CA ILE A 203 16.88 1.70 4.18
C ILE A 203 17.89 2.74 3.67
N LEU A 204 17.88 3.03 2.37
CA LEU A 204 18.78 4.03 1.77
C LEU A 204 18.55 5.44 2.34
N THR A 205 17.34 5.72 2.76
CA THR A 205 17.01 6.98 3.46
C THR A 205 17.57 7.00 4.88
N GLU A 206 17.40 5.92 5.63
CA GLU A 206 17.89 5.82 7.01
C GLU A 206 19.41 5.91 7.11
N ILE A 207 20.13 5.34 6.16
CA ILE A 207 21.61 5.45 6.08
C ILE A 207 22.06 6.74 5.39
N SER A 208 21.16 7.71 5.16
CA SER A 208 21.43 9.04 4.59
C SER A 208 22.04 9.05 3.18
N VAL A 209 21.87 7.97 2.42
CA VAL A 209 22.26 7.89 1.00
C VAL A 209 21.27 8.66 0.12
N ILE A 210 19.99 8.60 0.47
CA ILE A 210 18.92 9.32 -0.22
C ILE A 210 18.20 10.20 0.80
N THR A 211 17.91 11.45 0.43
CA THR A 211 17.05 12.34 1.21
C THR A 211 15.67 12.38 0.59
N LEU A 212 14.62 12.17 1.40
CA LEU A 212 13.21 12.24 0.96
C LEU A 212 12.77 13.69 0.83
N THR A 213 13.31 14.37 -0.18
CA THR A 213 12.83 15.70 -0.58
C THR A 213 11.59 15.55 -1.48
N SER A 214 10.81 16.61 -1.62
CA SER A 214 9.64 16.62 -2.52
C SER A 214 10.01 16.22 -3.95
N THR A 215 11.19 16.63 -4.43
CA THR A 215 11.69 16.27 -5.75
C THR A 215 12.00 14.77 -5.86
N THR A 216 12.67 14.20 -4.86
CA THR A 216 12.98 12.76 -4.82
C THR A 216 11.70 11.93 -4.77
N LEU A 217 10.71 12.33 -3.97
CA LEU A 217 9.41 11.67 -3.88
C LEU A 217 8.65 11.71 -5.21
N LEU A 218 8.71 12.84 -5.94
CA LEU A 218 8.15 12.94 -7.29
C LEU A 218 8.84 11.99 -8.26
N ILE A 219 10.18 11.94 -8.26
CA ILE A 219 10.94 11.04 -9.14
C ILE A 219 10.56 9.59 -8.85
N ILE A 220 10.52 9.18 -7.59
CA ILE A 220 10.11 7.83 -7.20
C ILE A 220 8.69 7.53 -7.68
N SER A 221 7.75 8.47 -7.51
CA SER A 221 6.37 8.31 -7.97
C SER A 221 6.28 8.11 -9.49
N VAL A 222 7.06 8.86 -10.26
CA VAL A 222 7.12 8.72 -11.73
C VAL A 222 7.72 7.38 -12.14
N ILE A 223 8.78 6.92 -11.46
CA ILE A 223 9.40 5.62 -11.73
C ILE A 223 8.39 4.48 -11.45
N VAL A 224 7.69 4.54 -10.32
CA VAL A 224 6.68 3.54 -9.95
C VAL A 224 5.52 3.56 -10.96
N ALA A 225 5.02 4.74 -11.35
CA ALA A 225 3.97 4.86 -12.36
C ALA A 225 4.41 4.31 -13.74
N ALA A 226 5.66 4.52 -14.12
CA ALA A 226 6.22 3.93 -15.35
C ALA A 226 6.29 2.39 -15.26
N ALA A 227 6.63 1.86 -14.08
CA ALA A 227 6.61 0.42 -13.83
C ALA A 227 5.19 -0.15 -13.93
N ASP A 228 4.17 0.52 -13.39
CA ASP A 228 2.75 0.12 -13.51
C ASP A 228 2.35 0.02 -14.99
N VAL A 229 2.62 1.07 -15.78
CA VAL A 229 2.31 1.07 -17.22
C VAL A 229 3.01 -0.08 -17.94
N ALA A 230 4.25 -0.39 -17.58
CA ALA A 230 5.00 -1.49 -18.17
C ALA A 230 4.47 -2.88 -17.74
N MET A 231 3.99 -3.02 -16.51
CA MET A 231 3.47 -4.28 -15.96
C MET A 231 2.03 -4.58 -16.38
N TYR A 232 1.22 -3.58 -16.64
CA TYR A 232 -0.19 -3.73 -17.01
C TYR A 232 -0.46 -4.76 -18.12
N PRO A 233 0.23 -4.74 -19.29
CA PRO A 233 0.03 -5.75 -20.31
C PRO A 233 0.40 -7.17 -19.89
N LEU A 234 1.36 -7.31 -18.95
CA LEU A 234 1.74 -8.62 -18.40
C LEU A 234 0.64 -9.17 -17.49
N VAL A 235 0.01 -8.32 -16.70
CA VAL A 235 -1.13 -8.69 -15.84
C VAL A 235 -2.28 -9.24 -16.67
N ILE A 236 -2.69 -8.53 -17.74
CA ILE A 236 -3.78 -8.97 -18.63
C ILE A 236 -3.45 -10.32 -19.27
N ARG A 237 -2.22 -10.49 -19.77
CA ARG A 237 -1.79 -11.76 -20.39
C ARG A 237 -1.75 -12.93 -19.40
N THR A 238 -1.45 -12.65 -18.15
CA THR A 238 -1.36 -13.70 -17.12
C THR A 238 -2.74 -14.14 -16.62
N PHE A 239 -3.72 -13.23 -16.65
CA PHE A 239 -5.11 -13.47 -16.22
C PHE A 239 -6.02 -13.96 -17.37
N SER A 240 -5.48 -14.55 -18.45
CA SER A 240 -6.31 -15.09 -19.54
C SER A 240 -7.09 -16.31 -19.09
N ARG A 241 -8.41 -16.38 -19.46
CA ARG A 241 -9.33 -17.48 -19.12
C ARG A 241 -8.78 -18.85 -19.48
N GLU A 242 -8.17 -18.98 -20.65
CA GLU A 242 -7.59 -20.21 -21.16
C GLU A 242 -6.48 -20.75 -20.23
N ARG A 243 -5.59 -19.89 -19.74
CA ARG A 243 -4.51 -20.30 -18.84
C ARG A 243 -5.00 -20.70 -17.46
N ILE A 244 -6.00 -20.00 -16.94
CA ILE A 244 -6.55 -20.30 -15.61
C ILE A 244 -7.26 -21.66 -15.64
N LEU A 245 -8.01 -21.96 -16.70
CA LEU A 245 -8.74 -23.24 -16.85
C LEU A 245 -7.82 -24.43 -17.16
N THR A 246 -6.71 -24.22 -17.89
CA THR A 246 -5.79 -25.30 -18.27
C THR A 246 -4.73 -25.60 -17.19
N SER A 247 -4.43 -24.66 -16.32
CA SER A 247 -3.47 -24.86 -15.21
C SER A 247 -4.07 -25.60 -13.99
N TRP A 248 -5.34 -25.96 -14.05
CA TRP A 248 -6.05 -26.72 -13.02
C TRP A 248 -6.01 -28.24 -13.31
N LYS A 249 -4.85 -28.85 -13.14
CA LYS A 249 -4.73 -30.30 -12.99
C LYS A 249 -4.11 -30.63 -11.65
#